data_2f4cf2399c709e22185246f41a046f7a
#
_entry.id   2f4cf2399c709e22185246f41a046f7a
#
_cell.length_a   1.000
_cell.length_b   1.000
_cell.length_c   1.000
_cell.angle_alpha   90.00
_cell.angle_beta   90.00
_cell.angle_gamma   90.00
#
_symmetry.space_group_name_H-M   'P 1'
#
loop_
_entity.id
_entity.type
_entity.pdbx_description
1 polymer ?
#
loop_
_entity_poly.entity_id
_entity_poly.type
_entity_poly.pdbx_seq_one_letter_code
_entity_poly.pdbx_strand_id
1 'polypeptide(L)'
;HNRAWAARMEREKPGFFTGLMAQQKPRYMWIGCSDSRVPANQITGLEPGEVFVHRNVANVVVPTDLNCLSTIQYAVDQLKVEHLMVVGHYGCGGVLAALEDVRVGLADNWIRHVKDVRDKHAALLDGIDLQWRHDALCELNAIEQVLNIAHSTVMQDAWARGQKVQIHGW
;
A
#
# COMPACT_ATOMS: atom_id res chain seq x y z
N HIS A 1 6.02 -24.88 13.46
CA HIS A 1 4.79 -24.48 12.76
C HIS A 1 4.99 -24.42 11.25
N ASN A 2 6.05 -23.76 10.72
CA ASN A 2 6.26 -23.56 9.28
C ASN A 2 6.35 -24.89 8.51
N ARG A 3 7.12 -25.89 8.99
CA ARG A 3 7.22 -27.23 8.35
C ARG A 3 5.86 -27.92 8.25
N ALA A 4 5.02 -27.82 9.28
CA ALA A 4 3.69 -28.42 9.27
C ALA A 4 2.76 -27.70 8.28
N TRP A 5 2.86 -26.37 8.21
CA TRP A 5 2.15 -25.57 7.20
C TRP A 5 2.59 -25.97 5.78
N ALA A 6 3.90 -26.02 5.52
CA ALA A 6 4.42 -26.39 4.20
C ALA A 6 3.98 -27.79 3.76
N ALA A 7 4.05 -28.78 4.67
CA ALA A 7 3.58 -30.14 4.38
C ALA A 7 2.07 -30.20 4.12
N ARG A 8 1.28 -29.36 4.78
CA ARG A 8 -0.15 -29.24 4.52
C ARG A 8 -0.39 -28.64 3.13
N MET A 9 0.28 -27.53 2.79
CA MET A 9 0.14 -26.87 1.50
C MET A 9 0.47 -27.82 0.35
N GLU A 10 1.57 -28.55 0.44
CA GLU A 10 1.96 -29.52 -0.60
C GLU A 10 0.99 -30.69 -0.72
N ARG A 11 0.36 -31.10 0.39
CA ARG A 11 -0.67 -32.16 0.38
C ARG A 11 -1.99 -31.69 -0.20
N GLU A 12 -2.42 -30.45 0.12
CA GLU A 12 -3.67 -29.85 -0.34
C GLU A 12 -3.57 -29.35 -1.80
N LYS A 13 -2.39 -28.88 -2.18
CA LYS A 13 -2.07 -28.33 -3.51
C LYS A 13 -0.74 -28.92 -4.01
N PRO A 14 -0.72 -30.15 -4.55
CA PRO A 14 0.52 -30.77 -5.02
C PRO A 14 1.26 -29.90 -6.05
N GLY A 15 2.57 -29.70 -5.86
CA GLY A 15 3.38 -28.85 -6.71
C GLY A 15 3.29 -27.35 -6.40
N PHE A 16 2.64 -26.95 -5.31
CA PHE A 16 2.47 -25.54 -4.93
C PHE A 16 3.80 -24.79 -4.88
N PHE A 17 4.80 -25.28 -4.17
CA PHE A 17 6.08 -24.60 -4.06
C PHE A 17 6.89 -24.65 -5.36
N THR A 18 6.81 -25.76 -6.10
CA THR A 18 7.47 -25.88 -7.41
C THR A 18 6.92 -24.85 -8.42
N GLY A 19 5.61 -24.66 -8.41
CA GLY A 19 4.97 -23.62 -9.23
C GLY A 19 5.42 -22.20 -8.86
N LEU A 20 5.51 -21.89 -7.56
CA LEU A 20 6.00 -20.59 -7.09
C LEU A 20 7.47 -20.33 -7.43
N MET A 21 8.32 -21.36 -7.41
CA MET A 21 9.73 -21.24 -7.77
C MET A 21 9.92 -20.92 -9.26
N ALA A 22 9.03 -21.38 -10.12
CA ALA A 22 9.17 -21.28 -11.55
C ALA A 22 9.08 -19.86 -12.10
N GLN A 23 8.32 -18.98 -11.44
CA GLN A 23 8.11 -17.60 -11.89
C GLN A 23 7.56 -16.66 -10.83
N GLN A 24 7.92 -15.38 -10.94
CA GLN A 24 7.28 -14.26 -10.27
C GLN A 24 6.64 -13.36 -11.32
N LYS A 25 5.32 -13.45 -11.49
CA LYS A 25 4.54 -12.65 -12.46
C LYS A 25 3.26 -12.10 -11.83
N PRO A 26 3.36 -11.28 -10.79
CA PRO A 26 2.19 -10.67 -10.19
C PRO A 26 1.57 -9.68 -11.18
N ARG A 27 0.25 -9.66 -11.27
CA ARG A 27 -0.47 -8.62 -12.02
C ARG A 27 -0.69 -7.36 -11.19
N TYR A 28 -0.61 -7.49 -9.87
CA TYR A 28 -0.96 -6.46 -8.91
C TYR A 28 0.23 -6.10 -8.05
N MET A 29 0.35 -4.81 -7.73
CA MET A 29 1.14 -4.33 -6.61
C MET A 29 0.22 -3.74 -5.56
N TRP A 30 0.43 -4.11 -4.31
CA TRP A 30 -0.25 -3.60 -3.13
C TRP A 30 0.69 -2.70 -2.34
N ILE A 31 0.26 -1.48 -2.03
CA ILE A 31 0.91 -0.58 -1.08
C ILE A 31 -0.09 -0.33 0.03
N GLY A 32 0.14 -0.90 1.20
CA GLY A 32 -0.81 -0.88 2.30
C GLY A 32 -0.18 -0.60 3.66
N CYS A 33 -1.06 -0.50 4.66
CA CYS A 33 -0.61 -0.31 6.03
C CYS A 33 0.09 -1.55 6.59
N SER A 34 1.07 -1.34 7.48
CA SER A 34 1.71 -2.41 8.27
C SER A 34 0.77 -3.05 9.30
N ASP A 35 -0.44 -2.53 9.48
CA ASP A 35 -1.43 -3.05 10.41
C ASP A 35 -1.67 -4.55 10.18
N SER A 36 -1.49 -5.35 11.24
CA SER A 36 -1.57 -6.81 11.16
C SER A 36 -2.95 -7.35 10.79
N ARG A 37 -3.99 -6.51 10.92
CA ARG A 37 -5.39 -6.85 10.61
C ARG A 37 -5.71 -6.79 9.12
N VAL A 38 -4.81 -6.21 8.29
CA VAL A 38 -5.05 -5.99 6.85
C VAL A 38 -4.01 -6.71 5.97
N PRO A 39 -3.96 -8.05 5.97
CA PRO A 39 -3.02 -8.82 5.16
C PRO A 39 -3.49 -8.87 3.71
N ALA A 40 -2.67 -8.39 2.78
CA ALA A 40 -3.02 -8.19 1.37
C ALA A 40 -3.65 -9.41 0.69
N ASN A 41 -2.96 -10.56 0.70
CA ASN A 41 -3.43 -11.76 0.02
C ASN A 41 -4.75 -12.29 0.58
N GLN A 42 -4.94 -12.24 1.91
CA GLN A 42 -6.15 -12.76 2.54
C GLN A 42 -7.38 -11.91 2.22
N ILE A 43 -7.21 -10.57 2.21
CA ILE A 43 -8.31 -9.63 1.95
C ILE A 43 -8.75 -9.71 0.48
N THR A 44 -7.80 -9.86 -0.44
CA THR A 44 -8.08 -9.89 -1.87
C THR A 44 -8.43 -11.29 -2.38
N GLY A 45 -8.22 -12.33 -1.58
CA GLY A 45 -8.38 -13.72 -2.01
C GLY A 45 -7.32 -14.17 -3.03
N LEU A 46 -6.23 -13.43 -3.17
CA LEU A 46 -5.14 -13.74 -4.08
C LEU A 46 -4.16 -14.75 -3.45
N GLU A 47 -3.68 -15.67 -4.27
CA GLU A 47 -2.70 -16.66 -3.85
C GLU A 47 -1.28 -16.03 -3.74
N PRO A 48 -0.35 -16.69 -3.01
CA PRO A 48 1.05 -16.30 -3.04
C PRO A 48 1.59 -16.25 -4.48
N GLY A 49 2.31 -15.18 -4.81
CA GLY A 49 2.86 -14.94 -6.15
C GLY A 49 2.02 -14.04 -7.04
N GLU A 50 0.73 -13.81 -6.72
CA GLU A 50 -0.17 -13.01 -7.54
C GLU A 50 -0.12 -11.51 -7.24
N VAL A 51 0.34 -11.12 -6.05
CA VAL A 51 0.45 -9.72 -5.62
C VAL A 51 1.85 -9.42 -5.08
N PHE A 52 2.45 -8.35 -5.56
CA PHE A 52 3.71 -7.80 -5.06
C PHE A 52 3.41 -6.77 -3.97
N VAL A 53 3.94 -6.95 -2.77
CA VAL A 53 3.47 -6.23 -1.58
C VAL A 53 4.54 -5.31 -1.01
N HIS A 54 4.19 -4.04 -0.82
CA HIS A 54 4.91 -3.07 0.02
C HIS A 54 4.00 -2.65 1.18
N ARG A 55 4.58 -2.53 2.38
CA ARG A 55 3.82 -2.13 3.58
C ARG A 55 4.64 -1.18 4.45
N ASN A 56 3.98 -0.15 4.95
CA ASN A 56 4.52 0.78 5.93
C ASN A 56 3.41 1.31 6.85
N VAL A 57 3.74 2.07 7.89
CA VAL A 57 2.72 2.67 8.76
C VAL A 57 1.89 3.66 7.93
N ALA A 58 0.57 3.48 7.92
CA ALA A 58 -0.41 4.33 7.24
C ALA A 58 -0.30 4.37 5.70
N ASN A 59 0.20 3.31 5.05
CA ASN A 59 0.24 3.18 3.57
C ASN A 59 0.78 4.42 2.82
N VAL A 60 1.77 5.09 3.39
CA VAL A 60 2.31 6.35 2.86
C VAL A 60 3.29 6.09 1.70
N VAL A 61 3.22 6.94 0.68
CA VAL A 61 4.18 6.99 -0.43
C VAL A 61 4.86 8.35 -0.43
N VAL A 62 6.09 8.40 0.07
CA VAL A 62 6.87 9.63 0.12
C VAL A 62 7.71 9.75 -1.15
N PRO A 63 7.69 10.90 -1.86
CA PRO A 63 8.46 11.08 -3.09
C PRO A 63 9.99 10.94 -2.95
N THR A 64 10.50 10.94 -1.73
CA THR A 64 11.93 10.77 -1.41
C THR A 64 12.25 9.48 -0.67
N ASP A 65 11.24 8.63 -0.40
CA ASP A 65 11.45 7.30 0.19
C ASP A 65 11.91 6.32 -0.87
N LEU A 66 13.23 6.15 -0.98
CA LEU A 66 13.81 5.20 -1.93
C LEU A 66 13.39 3.75 -1.70
N ASN A 67 13.00 3.37 -0.48
CA ASN A 67 12.50 2.03 -0.21
C ASN A 67 11.17 1.78 -0.93
N CYS A 68 10.21 2.69 -0.78
CA CYS A 68 8.93 2.58 -1.48
C CYS A 68 9.12 2.75 -3.00
N LEU A 69 9.86 3.78 -3.43
CA LEU A 69 10.06 4.06 -4.86
C LEU A 69 10.79 2.93 -5.60
N SER A 70 11.82 2.31 -4.99
CA SER A 70 12.49 1.17 -5.61
C SER A 70 11.58 -0.06 -5.75
N THR A 71 10.69 -0.26 -4.78
CA THR A 71 9.69 -1.32 -4.85
C THR A 71 8.68 -1.05 -5.98
N ILE A 72 8.21 0.19 -6.12
CA ILE A 72 7.34 0.61 -7.23
C ILE A 72 8.06 0.44 -8.57
N GLN A 73 9.31 0.90 -8.67
CA GLN A 73 10.09 0.75 -9.90
C GLN A 73 10.28 -0.72 -10.28
N TYR A 74 10.62 -1.56 -9.33
CA TYR A 74 10.77 -3.00 -9.60
C TYR A 74 9.46 -3.62 -10.09
N ALA A 75 8.34 -3.28 -9.46
CA ALA A 75 7.02 -3.75 -9.88
C ALA A 75 6.67 -3.30 -11.30
N VAL A 76 6.90 -2.04 -11.62
CA VAL A 76 6.55 -1.44 -12.93
C VAL A 76 7.54 -1.87 -14.02
N ASP A 77 8.85 -1.80 -13.74
CA ASP A 77 9.88 -1.99 -14.77
C ASP A 77 10.31 -3.43 -14.95
N GLN A 78 10.37 -4.22 -13.88
CA GLN A 78 10.83 -5.60 -13.95
C GLN A 78 9.67 -6.59 -14.02
N LEU A 79 8.73 -6.48 -13.09
CA LEU A 79 7.60 -7.41 -12.99
C LEU A 79 6.47 -7.08 -13.98
N LYS A 80 6.43 -5.84 -14.51
CA LYS A 80 5.42 -5.38 -15.47
C LYS A 80 3.99 -5.52 -14.93
N VAL A 81 3.79 -5.18 -13.66
CA VAL A 81 2.44 -5.20 -13.07
C VAL A 81 1.48 -4.31 -13.86
N GLU A 82 0.23 -4.72 -13.93
CA GLU A 82 -0.82 -4.00 -14.64
C GLU A 82 -1.52 -2.98 -13.72
N HIS A 83 -1.55 -3.26 -12.41
CA HIS A 83 -2.28 -2.47 -11.43
C HIS A 83 -1.43 -2.20 -10.18
N LEU A 84 -1.34 -0.94 -9.78
CA LEU A 84 -0.87 -0.52 -8.46
C LEU A 84 -2.06 -0.14 -7.60
N MET A 85 -2.15 -0.69 -6.41
CA MET A 85 -3.23 -0.41 -5.45
C MET A 85 -2.65 0.23 -4.20
N VAL A 86 -3.04 1.46 -3.91
CA VAL A 86 -2.85 2.07 -2.59
C VAL A 86 -4.06 1.74 -1.75
N VAL A 87 -3.84 1.00 -0.69
CA VAL A 87 -4.94 0.51 0.13
C VAL A 87 -4.84 1.06 1.55
N GLY A 88 -5.77 1.97 1.85
CA GLY A 88 -6.04 2.46 3.19
C GLY A 88 -6.93 1.48 3.97
N HIS A 89 -7.15 1.79 5.23
CA HIS A 89 -8.16 1.08 6.03
C HIS A 89 -8.68 2.00 7.13
N TYR A 90 -9.95 1.86 7.46
CA TYR A 90 -10.53 2.54 8.60
C TYR A 90 -9.92 2.01 9.92
N GLY A 91 -9.95 2.82 10.95
CA GLY A 91 -9.34 2.46 12.23
C GLY A 91 -7.80 2.39 12.19
N CYS A 92 -7.15 3.05 11.23
CA CYS A 92 -5.69 3.11 11.14
C CYS A 92 -5.09 3.92 12.29
N GLY A 93 -4.28 3.27 13.14
CA GLY A 93 -3.66 3.94 14.30
C GLY A 93 -2.69 5.06 13.91
N GLY A 94 -1.97 4.92 12.79
CA GLY A 94 -1.07 5.96 12.29
C GLY A 94 -1.81 7.20 11.80
N VAL A 95 -2.95 7.01 11.13
CA VAL A 95 -3.83 8.11 10.68
C VAL A 95 -4.51 8.79 11.88
N LEU A 96 -4.96 8.01 12.87
CA LEU A 96 -5.54 8.58 14.09
C LEU A 96 -4.53 9.43 14.87
N ALA A 97 -3.30 8.92 15.04
CA ALA A 97 -2.25 9.67 15.73
C ALA A 97 -1.89 10.98 14.98
N ALA A 98 -1.96 10.99 13.65
CA ALA A 98 -1.76 12.19 12.85
C ALA A 98 -2.94 13.18 12.99
N LEU A 99 -4.18 12.68 13.05
CA LEU A 99 -5.38 13.50 13.22
C LEU A 99 -5.39 14.21 14.59
N GLU A 100 -5.05 13.48 15.65
CA GLU A 100 -5.16 13.94 17.04
C GLU A 100 -3.85 14.51 17.60
N ASP A 101 -2.78 14.61 16.79
CA ASP A 101 -1.43 15.03 17.22
C ASP A 101 -0.85 14.21 18.39
N VAL A 102 -1.22 12.93 18.49
CA VAL A 102 -0.69 12.03 19.50
C VAL A 102 0.77 11.70 19.24
N ARG A 103 1.60 11.77 20.29
CA ARG A 103 3.02 11.42 20.22
C ARG A 103 3.22 9.91 20.22
N VAL A 104 3.87 9.40 19.18
CA VAL A 104 4.17 7.97 19.01
C VAL A 104 5.68 7.69 18.83
N GLY A 105 6.49 8.63 19.28
CA GLY A 105 7.96 8.49 19.27
C GLY A 105 8.58 8.68 17.89
N LEU A 106 9.49 7.78 17.48
CA LEU A 106 10.16 7.90 16.19
C LEU A 106 9.20 7.93 15.01
N ALA A 107 8.08 7.23 15.11
CA ALA A 107 7.07 7.20 14.05
C ALA A 107 6.41 8.57 13.80
N ASP A 108 6.52 9.55 14.74
CA ASP A 108 6.05 10.92 14.51
C ASP A 108 6.67 11.55 13.26
N ASN A 109 7.95 11.24 12.97
CA ASN A 109 8.61 11.73 11.76
C ASN A 109 8.01 11.17 10.49
N TRP A 110 7.55 9.94 10.53
CA TRP A 110 6.92 9.25 9.40
C TRP A 110 5.47 9.69 9.19
N ILE A 111 4.65 9.69 10.24
CA ILE A 111 3.24 10.10 10.15
C ILE A 111 3.06 11.60 9.88
N ARG A 112 4.14 12.39 9.92
CA ARG A 112 4.11 13.79 9.47
C ARG A 112 3.56 13.92 8.06
N HIS A 113 3.85 12.99 7.18
CA HIS A 113 3.29 12.97 5.83
C HIS A 113 1.77 12.82 5.83
N VAL A 114 1.18 12.14 6.83
CA VAL A 114 -0.27 12.08 7.01
C VAL A 114 -0.81 13.39 7.61
N LYS A 115 -0.03 14.06 8.49
CA LYS A 115 -0.37 15.40 8.99
C LYS A 115 -0.40 16.42 7.85
N ASP A 116 0.54 16.34 6.90
CA ASP A 116 0.56 17.19 5.71
C ASP A 116 -0.74 17.00 4.88
N VAL A 117 -1.23 15.75 4.76
CA VAL A 117 -2.54 15.47 4.13
C VAL A 117 -3.68 16.09 4.92
N ARG A 118 -3.71 15.91 6.24
CA ARG A 118 -4.71 16.53 7.14
C ARG A 118 -4.74 18.05 6.95
N ASP A 119 -3.59 18.69 6.99
CA ASP A 119 -3.48 20.14 6.91
C ASP A 119 -3.88 20.66 5.52
N LYS A 120 -3.51 19.95 4.45
CA LYS A 120 -3.95 20.22 3.08
C LYS A 120 -5.47 20.19 2.93
N HIS A 121 -6.14 19.29 3.63
CA HIS A 121 -7.58 19.08 3.55
C HIS A 121 -8.34 19.60 4.77
N ALA A 122 -7.74 20.52 5.56
CA ALA A 122 -8.31 20.99 6.81
C ALA A 122 -9.74 21.53 6.65
N ALA A 123 -9.99 22.37 5.64
CA ALA A 123 -11.31 22.95 5.41
C ALA A 123 -12.40 21.90 5.14
N LEU A 124 -12.05 20.80 4.47
CA LEU A 124 -12.97 19.70 4.24
C LEU A 124 -13.20 18.92 5.52
N LEU A 125 -12.14 18.59 6.26
CA LEU A 125 -12.23 17.84 7.50
C LEU A 125 -12.99 18.60 8.60
N ASP A 126 -12.85 19.94 8.64
CA ASP A 126 -13.58 20.79 9.58
C ASP A 126 -15.09 20.79 9.33
N GLY A 127 -15.50 20.59 8.07
CA GLY A 127 -16.90 20.45 7.69
C GLY A 127 -17.51 19.07 7.98
N ILE A 128 -16.72 18.08 8.41
CA ILE A 128 -17.17 16.73 8.72
C ILE A 128 -17.38 16.56 10.23
N ASP A 129 -18.43 15.85 10.63
CA ASP A 129 -18.67 15.49 12.01
C ASP A 129 -17.47 14.77 12.62
N LEU A 130 -17.11 15.07 13.87
CA LEU A 130 -15.93 14.56 14.57
C LEU A 130 -15.80 13.03 14.48
N GLN A 131 -16.91 12.31 14.58
CA GLN A 131 -16.94 10.84 14.53
C GLN A 131 -16.49 10.26 13.18
N TRP A 132 -16.59 11.05 12.10
CA TRP A 132 -16.25 10.59 10.73
C TRP A 132 -14.91 11.16 10.22
N ARG A 133 -14.30 12.09 10.94
CA ARG A 133 -13.04 12.73 10.49
C ARG A 133 -11.90 11.75 10.32
N HIS A 134 -11.82 10.74 11.19
CA HIS A 134 -10.78 9.72 11.08
C HIS A 134 -10.92 8.90 9.80
N ASP A 135 -12.13 8.45 9.50
CA ASP A 135 -12.40 7.68 8.29
C ASP A 135 -12.16 8.52 7.03
N ALA A 136 -12.63 9.77 7.04
CA ALA A 136 -12.36 10.71 5.94
C ALA A 136 -10.86 10.94 5.73
N LEU A 137 -10.06 11.07 6.80
CA LEU A 137 -8.61 11.22 6.66
C LEU A 137 -7.95 9.94 6.15
N CYS A 138 -8.46 8.75 6.48
CA CYS A 138 -7.99 7.49 5.87
C CYS A 138 -8.19 7.48 4.36
N GLU A 139 -9.36 7.93 3.88
CA GLU A 139 -9.67 8.04 2.45
C GLU A 139 -8.80 9.09 1.76
N LEU A 140 -8.72 10.28 2.33
CA LEU A 140 -7.89 11.36 1.80
C LEU A 140 -6.41 10.97 1.72
N ASN A 141 -5.92 10.26 2.74
CA ASN A 141 -4.56 9.74 2.73
C ASN A 141 -4.36 8.76 1.55
N ALA A 142 -5.27 7.82 1.33
CA ALA A 142 -5.17 6.91 0.19
C ALA A 142 -5.15 7.68 -1.16
N ILE A 143 -6.00 8.68 -1.33
CA ILE A 143 -6.06 9.54 -2.53
C ILE A 143 -4.74 10.28 -2.75
N GLU A 144 -4.19 10.92 -1.71
CA GLU A 144 -2.93 11.66 -1.83
C GLU A 144 -1.74 10.76 -2.17
N GLN A 145 -1.72 9.52 -1.64
CA GLN A 145 -0.67 8.57 -2.00
C GLN A 145 -0.81 8.06 -3.44
N VAL A 146 -2.02 7.93 -3.98
CA VAL A 146 -2.24 7.69 -5.41
C VAL A 146 -1.65 8.82 -6.25
N LEU A 147 -1.87 10.07 -5.86
CA LEU A 147 -1.32 11.24 -6.55
C LEU A 147 0.22 11.26 -6.47
N ASN A 148 0.80 10.93 -5.31
CA ASN A 148 2.25 10.83 -5.14
C ASN A 148 2.87 9.78 -6.07
N ILE A 149 2.22 8.62 -6.23
CA ILE A 149 2.65 7.60 -7.19
C ILE A 149 2.53 8.13 -8.61
N ALA A 150 1.38 8.70 -8.96
CA ALA A 150 1.12 9.20 -10.31
C ALA A 150 2.15 10.26 -10.76
N HIS A 151 2.58 11.11 -9.84
CA HIS A 151 3.59 12.15 -10.11
C HIS A 151 5.04 11.65 -10.00
N SER A 152 5.27 10.40 -9.58
CA SER A 152 6.62 9.84 -9.50
C SER A 152 7.25 9.72 -10.89
N THR A 153 8.56 9.88 -10.98
CA THR A 153 9.31 9.68 -12.22
C THR A 153 9.09 8.28 -12.81
N VAL A 154 9.00 7.28 -11.97
CA VAL A 154 8.75 5.89 -12.37
C VAL A 154 7.45 5.77 -13.18
N MET A 155 6.37 6.37 -12.68
CA MET A 155 5.07 6.29 -13.36
C MET A 155 5.01 7.18 -14.60
N GLN A 156 5.55 8.38 -14.53
CA GLN A 156 5.59 9.30 -15.66
C GLN A 156 6.40 8.69 -16.82
N ASP A 157 7.54 8.09 -16.53
CA ASP A 157 8.37 7.41 -17.54
C ASP A 157 7.67 6.15 -18.09
N ALA A 158 6.97 5.39 -17.24
CA ALA A 158 6.21 4.23 -17.67
C ALA A 158 5.13 4.61 -18.69
N TRP A 159 4.35 5.64 -18.38
CA TRP A 159 3.30 6.12 -19.28
C TRP A 159 3.87 6.76 -20.54
N ALA A 160 4.97 7.53 -20.44
CA ALA A 160 5.63 8.13 -21.61
C ALA A 160 6.11 7.10 -22.62
N ARG A 161 6.55 5.92 -22.17
CA ARG A 161 6.92 4.78 -23.07
C ARG A 161 5.72 3.90 -23.50
N GLY A 162 4.48 4.32 -23.18
CA GLY A 162 3.25 3.62 -23.58
C GLY A 162 2.91 2.39 -22.73
N GLN A 163 3.54 2.20 -21.56
CA GLN A 163 3.23 1.09 -20.68
C GLN A 163 1.85 1.30 -20.03
N LYS A 164 0.99 0.29 -20.17
CA LYS A 164 -0.36 0.32 -19.60
C LYS A 164 -0.31 -0.17 -18.15
N VAL A 165 -0.19 0.76 -17.22
CA VAL A 165 -0.24 0.51 -15.79
C VAL A 165 -1.23 1.48 -15.14
N GLN A 166 -2.13 0.96 -14.32
CA GLN A 166 -3.19 1.71 -13.66
C GLN A 166 -2.90 1.86 -12.17
N ILE A 167 -3.29 2.98 -11.59
CA ILE A 167 -3.18 3.23 -10.15
C ILE A 167 -4.59 3.31 -9.57
N HIS A 168 -4.79 2.66 -8.43
CA HIS A 168 -6.07 2.61 -7.72
C HIS A 168 -5.89 3.06 -6.27
N GLY A 169 -6.86 3.78 -5.71
CA GLY A 169 -7.02 4.07 -4.30
C GLY A 169 -8.20 3.27 -3.74
N TRP A 170 -7.98 2.52 -2.67
CA TRP A 170 -8.98 1.68 -2.02
C TRP A 170 -9.01 1.93 -0.52
#